data_100d2a2f749cb8d434b186ad40a49c8c
#
_entry.id   100d2a2f749cb8d434b186ad40a49c8c
#
_cell.length_a   1.000
_cell.length_b   1.000
_cell.length_c   1.000
_cell.angle_alpha   90.00
_cell.angle_beta   90.00
_cell.angle_gamma   90.00
#
_symmetry.space_group_name_H-M   'P 1'
#
loop_
_entity.id
_entity.type
_entity.pdbx_description
1 polymer ?
#
loop_
_entity_poly.entity_id
_entity_poly.type
_entity_poly.pdbx_seq_one_letter_code
_entity_poly.pdbx_strand_id
1 'polypeptide(L)'
;MKHRLLLLYSWLVKTVLFFFPDIPLIMRFRGFLYSLGMPSCGSNFKVAHNVTLNSIEGLTVGNNVYLAMGNIIYAHGKAIIGNNVMFGPDCLLTTGNHTFGDGSYRYGVSVEKEVRIKDGCWIAAHCVVLPGAVLPARSVLAAGAVLTMHLQELCEDAIYTGIPAKFIKKRI
;
A
#
# COMPACT_ATOMS: atom_id res chain seq x y z
N MET A 1 0.32 -3.47 -23.32
CA MET A 1 -0.01 -4.92 -23.27
C MET A 1 0.32 -5.53 -21.92
N LYS A 2 1.54 -5.39 -21.40
CA LYS A 2 2.00 -5.93 -20.09
C LYS A 2 1.09 -5.55 -18.90
N HIS A 3 0.74 -4.27 -18.75
CA HIS A 3 -0.14 -3.79 -17.68
C HIS A 3 -1.49 -4.54 -17.63
N ARG A 4 -2.19 -4.66 -18.77
CA ARG A 4 -3.49 -5.35 -18.83
C ARG A 4 -3.40 -6.83 -18.45
N LEU A 5 -2.30 -7.50 -18.83
CA LEU A 5 -2.03 -8.89 -18.44
C LEU A 5 -1.81 -9.03 -16.93
N LEU A 6 -1.09 -8.10 -16.32
CA LEU A 6 -0.84 -8.10 -14.88
C LEU A 6 -2.10 -7.74 -14.07
N LEU A 7 -2.98 -6.90 -14.59
CA LEU A 7 -4.30 -6.68 -14.01
C LEU A 7 -5.15 -7.96 -14.00
N LEU A 8 -5.21 -8.66 -15.14
CA LEU A 8 -5.90 -9.95 -15.23
C LEU A 8 -5.27 -10.99 -14.31
N TYR A 9 -3.94 -11.05 -14.26
CA TYR A 9 -3.20 -11.96 -13.38
C TYR A 9 -3.52 -11.70 -11.90
N SER A 10 -3.42 -10.47 -11.42
CA SER A 10 -3.71 -10.14 -10.02
C SER A 10 -5.19 -10.39 -9.65
N TRP A 11 -6.11 -10.14 -10.59
CA TRP A 11 -7.51 -10.49 -10.43
C TRP A 11 -7.70 -12.02 -10.31
N LEU A 12 -7.03 -12.80 -11.15
CA LEU A 12 -7.09 -14.27 -11.12
C LEU A 12 -6.56 -14.82 -9.79
N VAL A 13 -5.40 -14.36 -9.33
CA VAL A 13 -4.81 -14.75 -8.04
C VAL A 13 -5.79 -14.46 -6.90
N LYS A 14 -6.37 -13.26 -6.86
CA LYS A 14 -7.39 -12.88 -5.86
C LYS A 14 -8.59 -13.82 -5.92
N THR A 15 -9.16 -14.03 -7.09
CA THR A 15 -10.42 -14.79 -7.26
C THR A 15 -10.24 -16.27 -6.90
N VAL A 16 -9.18 -16.91 -7.36
CA VAL A 16 -8.91 -18.33 -7.10
C VAL A 16 -8.64 -18.58 -5.63
N LEU A 17 -7.91 -17.67 -4.96
CA LEU A 17 -7.53 -17.86 -3.57
C LEU A 17 -8.47 -17.17 -2.57
N PHE A 18 -9.55 -16.57 -3.02
CA PHE A 18 -10.51 -15.85 -2.16
C PHE A 18 -11.11 -16.72 -1.07
N PHE A 19 -11.49 -17.97 -1.40
CA PHE A 19 -12.16 -18.88 -0.47
C PHE A 19 -11.21 -19.62 0.48
N PHE A 20 -9.90 -19.44 0.35
CA PHE A 20 -8.93 -20.06 1.25
C PHE A 20 -8.72 -19.22 2.51
N PRO A 21 -8.56 -19.84 3.71
CA PRO A 21 -8.45 -19.12 4.97
C PRO A 21 -7.16 -18.29 5.07
N ASP A 22 -7.17 -17.29 5.96
CA ASP A 22 -6.03 -16.42 6.25
C ASP A 22 -5.08 -17.04 7.29
N ILE A 23 -4.64 -18.25 7.05
CA ILE A 23 -3.55 -18.88 7.82
C ILE A 23 -2.19 -18.49 7.23
N PRO A 24 -1.13 -18.44 8.05
CA PRO A 24 0.19 -17.93 7.62
C PRO A 24 0.74 -18.57 6.35
N LEU A 25 0.50 -19.86 6.15
CA LEU A 25 0.96 -20.62 4.97
C LEU A 25 0.26 -20.11 3.70
N ILE A 26 -1.07 -20.02 3.73
CA ILE A 26 -1.87 -19.59 2.58
C ILE A 26 -1.63 -18.10 2.26
N MET A 27 -1.52 -17.25 3.29
CA MET A 27 -1.19 -15.83 3.11
C MET A 27 0.17 -15.63 2.43
N ARG A 28 1.19 -16.43 2.80
CA ARG A 28 2.50 -16.41 2.14
C ARG A 28 2.42 -16.90 0.70
N PHE A 29 1.62 -17.93 0.44
CA PHE A 29 1.44 -18.44 -0.91
C PHE A 29 0.77 -17.40 -1.82
N ARG A 30 -0.24 -16.67 -1.33
CA ARG A 30 -0.81 -15.52 -2.07
C ARG A 30 0.26 -14.46 -2.35
N GLY A 31 1.02 -14.07 -1.33
CA GLY A 31 2.12 -13.10 -1.48
C GLY A 31 3.15 -13.55 -2.50
N PHE A 32 3.54 -14.83 -2.51
CA PHE A 32 4.43 -15.41 -3.51
C PHE A 32 3.86 -15.29 -4.93
N LEU A 33 2.59 -15.64 -5.13
CA LEU A 33 1.97 -15.50 -6.45
C LEU A 33 1.95 -14.04 -6.91
N TYR A 34 1.55 -13.10 -6.06
CA TYR A 34 1.60 -11.68 -6.42
C TYR A 34 3.03 -11.21 -6.77
N SER A 35 4.05 -11.72 -6.05
CA SER A 35 5.43 -11.32 -6.27
C SER A 35 5.97 -11.61 -7.67
N LEU A 36 5.40 -12.59 -8.38
CA LEU A 36 5.82 -12.94 -9.75
C LEU A 36 5.54 -11.81 -10.78
N GLY A 37 4.64 -10.88 -10.45
CA GLY A 37 4.35 -9.72 -11.30
C GLY A 37 4.98 -8.41 -10.82
N MET A 38 5.66 -8.42 -9.66
CA MET A 38 6.26 -7.24 -9.04
C MET A 38 7.69 -7.00 -9.52
N PRO A 39 8.20 -5.76 -9.49
CA PRO A 39 9.62 -5.46 -9.75
C PRO A 39 10.55 -6.11 -8.75
N SER A 40 10.17 -6.13 -7.47
CA SER A 40 10.90 -6.77 -6.38
C SER A 40 9.97 -7.08 -5.22
N CYS A 41 10.18 -8.24 -4.60
CA CYS A 41 9.47 -8.64 -3.39
C CYS A 41 10.43 -9.46 -2.51
N GLY A 42 10.50 -9.09 -1.24
CA GLY A 42 11.26 -9.81 -0.23
C GLY A 42 10.55 -11.09 0.23
N SER A 43 11.15 -11.76 1.21
CA SER A 43 10.60 -12.96 1.80
C SER A 43 9.45 -12.69 2.76
N ASN A 44 8.60 -13.73 3.00
CA ASN A 44 7.51 -13.67 3.98
C ASN A 44 6.50 -12.54 3.76
N PHE A 45 6.15 -12.28 2.52
CA PHE A 45 5.04 -11.39 2.17
C PHE A 45 3.71 -12.10 2.42
N LYS A 46 2.92 -11.61 3.37
CA LYS A 46 1.62 -12.17 3.77
C LYS A 46 0.49 -11.29 3.29
N VAL A 47 -0.44 -11.88 2.54
CA VAL A 47 -1.58 -11.18 1.94
C VAL A 47 -2.88 -11.87 2.35
N ALA A 48 -3.80 -11.15 2.96
CA ALA A 48 -5.14 -11.67 3.30
C ALA A 48 -6.02 -11.90 2.05
N HIS A 49 -7.05 -12.71 2.18
CA HIS A 49 -7.84 -13.25 1.06
C HIS A 49 -8.52 -12.18 0.19
N ASN A 50 -8.97 -11.09 0.77
CA ASN A 50 -9.73 -10.03 0.08
C ASN A 50 -8.92 -8.77 -0.22
N VAL A 51 -7.59 -8.81 -0.06
CA VAL A 51 -6.71 -7.71 -0.47
C VAL A 51 -6.78 -7.51 -1.99
N THR A 52 -6.82 -6.25 -2.41
CA THR A 52 -6.76 -5.87 -3.82
C THR A 52 -5.41 -5.22 -4.13
N LEU A 53 -4.60 -5.87 -4.94
CA LEU A 53 -3.36 -5.31 -5.47
C LEU A 53 -3.56 -5.01 -6.95
N ASN A 54 -3.56 -3.73 -7.29
CA ASN A 54 -3.73 -3.24 -8.65
C ASN A 54 -2.42 -2.61 -9.13
N SER A 55 -2.04 -2.87 -10.40
CA SER A 55 -0.79 -2.38 -10.98
C SER A 55 0.44 -2.86 -10.21
N ILE A 56 0.50 -4.17 -9.95
CA ILE A 56 1.57 -4.80 -9.16
C ILE A 56 2.98 -4.56 -9.74
N GLU A 57 3.08 -4.21 -11.00
CA GLU A 57 4.32 -3.79 -11.67
C GLU A 57 4.91 -2.49 -11.12
N GLY A 58 4.14 -1.68 -10.41
CA GLY A 58 4.61 -0.48 -9.71
C GLY A 58 4.91 -0.72 -8.23
N LEU A 59 4.62 -1.93 -7.70
CA LEU A 59 4.73 -2.23 -6.28
C LEU A 59 6.03 -2.97 -5.95
N THR A 60 6.85 -2.38 -5.09
CA THR A 60 8.04 -3.02 -4.49
C THR A 60 7.77 -3.27 -3.01
N VAL A 61 8.08 -4.48 -2.54
CA VAL A 61 7.80 -4.93 -1.17
C VAL A 61 9.06 -5.52 -0.55
N GLY A 62 9.38 -5.11 0.66
CA GLY A 62 10.48 -5.66 1.46
C GLY A 62 10.16 -7.01 2.11
N ASN A 63 11.00 -7.41 3.06
CA ASN A 63 10.82 -8.64 3.83
C ASN A 63 9.78 -8.48 4.95
N ASN A 64 9.09 -9.58 5.31
CA ASN A 64 8.17 -9.64 6.45
C ASN A 64 7.04 -8.60 6.39
N VAL A 65 6.45 -8.37 5.23
CA VAL A 65 5.33 -7.44 5.07
C VAL A 65 4.01 -8.19 5.25
N TYR A 66 3.09 -7.56 5.98
CA TYR A 66 1.76 -8.11 6.26
C TYR A 66 0.68 -7.15 5.80
N LEU A 67 -0.23 -7.63 4.96
CA LEU A 67 -1.43 -6.93 4.54
C LEU A 67 -2.66 -7.63 5.11
N ALA A 68 -3.35 -6.98 6.05
CA ALA A 68 -4.62 -7.45 6.61
C ALA A 68 -5.76 -7.40 5.56
N MET A 69 -6.92 -7.91 5.94
CA MET A 69 -8.10 -7.93 5.08
C MET A 69 -8.53 -6.53 4.63
N GLY A 70 -9.16 -6.43 3.47
CA GLY A 70 -9.77 -5.21 2.95
C GLY A 70 -8.77 -4.19 2.39
N ASN A 71 -7.47 -4.43 2.48
CA ASN A 71 -6.48 -3.49 1.95
C ASN A 71 -6.58 -3.35 0.44
N ILE A 72 -6.48 -2.11 -0.04
CA ILE A 72 -6.47 -1.76 -1.46
C ILE A 72 -5.17 -1.00 -1.76
N ILE A 73 -4.36 -1.53 -2.67
CA ILE A 73 -3.13 -0.88 -3.11
C ILE A 73 -3.21 -0.64 -4.62
N TYR A 74 -3.25 0.63 -5.02
CA TYR A 74 -3.19 1.09 -6.41
C TYR A 74 -1.80 1.67 -6.68
N ALA A 75 -0.92 0.87 -7.29
CA ALA A 75 0.47 1.25 -7.59
C ALA A 75 0.66 1.60 -9.08
N HIS A 76 -0.18 2.47 -9.64
CA HIS A 76 -0.03 2.93 -11.04
C HIS A 76 1.31 3.60 -11.28
N GLY A 77 1.75 4.44 -10.34
CA GLY A 77 3.13 4.89 -10.21
C GLY A 77 3.93 3.92 -9.34
N LYS A 78 4.93 4.43 -8.65
CA LYS A 78 5.83 3.63 -7.82
C LYS A 78 5.39 3.65 -6.36
N ALA A 79 5.13 2.47 -5.80
CA ALA A 79 4.91 2.27 -4.36
C ALA A 79 6.01 1.39 -3.78
N ILE A 80 6.68 1.88 -2.74
CA ILE A 80 7.77 1.18 -2.06
C ILE A 80 7.36 0.94 -0.61
N ILE A 81 7.22 -0.33 -0.25
CA ILE A 81 6.94 -0.79 1.11
C ILE A 81 8.20 -1.45 1.64
N GLY A 82 8.77 -0.92 2.71
CA GLY A 82 10.00 -1.41 3.34
C GLY A 82 9.84 -2.75 4.06
N ASN A 83 10.83 -3.10 4.84
CA ASN A 83 10.85 -4.33 5.63
C ASN A 83 10.03 -4.21 6.92
N ASN A 84 9.47 -5.34 7.40
CA ASN A 84 8.76 -5.42 8.68
C ASN A 84 7.59 -4.42 8.78
N VAL A 85 6.89 -4.18 7.68
CA VAL A 85 5.75 -3.28 7.61
C VAL A 85 4.45 -4.06 7.79
N MET A 86 3.53 -3.48 8.57
CA MET A 86 2.22 -4.06 8.81
C MET A 86 1.12 -3.06 8.44
N PHE A 87 0.18 -3.51 7.60
CA PHE A 87 -1.07 -2.82 7.32
C PHE A 87 -2.20 -3.48 8.10
N GLY A 88 -2.89 -2.69 8.92
CA GLY A 88 -4.17 -3.04 9.53
C GLY A 88 -5.27 -3.19 8.47
N PRO A 89 -6.48 -3.58 8.86
CA PRO A 89 -7.56 -3.80 7.90
C PRO A 89 -8.02 -2.49 7.23
N ASP A 90 -8.56 -2.66 6.01
CA ASP A 90 -9.28 -1.63 5.26
C ASP A 90 -8.48 -0.34 4.98
N CYS A 91 -7.17 -0.45 4.75
CA CYS A 91 -6.35 0.67 4.35
C CYS A 91 -6.33 0.82 2.82
N LEU A 92 -6.22 2.08 2.37
CA LEU A 92 -6.00 2.44 0.97
C LEU A 92 -4.63 3.07 0.79
N LEU A 93 -3.85 2.58 -0.17
CA LEU A 93 -2.66 3.23 -0.68
C LEU A 93 -2.83 3.49 -2.17
N THR A 94 -2.62 4.73 -2.61
CA THR A 94 -2.65 5.08 -4.03
C THR A 94 -1.47 5.96 -4.41
N THR A 95 -0.93 5.73 -5.61
CA THR A 95 0.14 6.54 -6.20
C THR A 95 -0.37 7.49 -7.28
N GLY A 96 -1.63 7.32 -7.70
CA GLY A 96 -2.24 8.09 -8.79
C GLY A 96 -3.21 9.16 -8.30
N ASN A 97 -3.29 10.23 -9.08
CA ASN A 97 -4.25 11.32 -8.92
C ASN A 97 -4.76 11.76 -10.28
N HIS A 98 -5.86 12.51 -10.33
CA HIS A 98 -6.45 13.04 -11.54
C HIS A 98 -6.31 14.57 -11.60
N THR A 99 -6.01 15.08 -12.78
CA THR A 99 -6.08 16.52 -13.07
C THR A 99 -7.43 16.89 -13.70
N PHE A 100 -7.80 18.15 -13.63
CA PHE A 100 -8.97 18.66 -14.32
C PHE A 100 -8.64 18.90 -15.80
N GLY A 101 -9.47 18.39 -16.72
CA GLY A 101 -9.32 18.58 -18.16
C GLY A 101 -10.67 18.40 -18.85
N ASP A 102 -10.90 19.14 -19.92
CA ASP A 102 -12.14 19.11 -20.74
C ASP A 102 -13.43 19.18 -19.90
N GLY A 103 -13.42 20.05 -18.89
CA GLY A 103 -14.57 20.29 -18.01
C GLY A 103 -14.82 19.19 -16.95
N SER A 104 -13.91 18.22 -16.76
CA SER A 104 -14.09 17.10 -15.82
C SER A 104 -12.76 16.51 -15.36
N TYR A 105 -12.70 15.97 -14.14
CA TYR A 105 -11.59 15.11 -13.67
C TYR A 105 -11.52 13.77 -14.40
N ARG A 106 -12.61 13.33 -15.05
CA ARG A 106 -12.66 12.10 -15.83
C ARG A 106 -11.75 12.13 -17.05
N TYR A 107 -11.61 13.29 -17.68
CA TYR A 107 -10.87 13.47 -18.93
C TYR A 107 -9.50 14.11 -18.72
N GLY A 108 -9.20 14.50 -17.50
CA GLY A 108 -7.89 15.02 -17.14
C GLY A 108 -6.80 13.95 -17.22
N VAL A 109 -5.56 14.40 -17.32
CA VAL A 109 -4.39 13.52 -17.34
C VAL A 109 -4.18 12.91 -15.94
N SER A 110 -3.87 11.62 -15.87
CA SER A 110 -3.44 10.99 -14.64
C SER A 110 -2.03 11.47 -14.27
N VAL A 111 -1.84 11.82 -13.00
CA VAL A 111 -0.54 12.22 -12.44
C VAL A 111 -0.17 11.26 -11.34
N GLU A 112 1.04 10.74 -11.41
CA GLU A 112 1.55 9.74 -10.48
C GLU A 112 2.66 10.34 -9.62
N LYS A 113 2.66 10.00 -8.32
CA LYS A 113 3.73 10.35 -7.39
C LYS A 113 4.11 9.12 -6.58
N GLU A 114 5.42 8.90 -6.44
CA GLU A 114 5.95 7.80 -5.65
C GLU A 114 5.49 7.88 -4.19
N VAL A 115 5.05 6.75 -3.64
CA VAL A 115 4.73 6.58 -2.22
C VAL A 115 5.79 5.71 -1.56
N ARG A 116 6.24 6.10 -0.36
CA ARG A 116 7.22 5.33 0.43
C ARG A 116 6.73 5.07 1.85
N ILE A 117 6.59 3.82 2.20
CA ILE A 117 6.45 3.36 3.59
C ILE A 117 7.79 2.77 4.00
N LYS A 118 8.51 3.44 4.92
CA LYS A 118 9.83 2.98 5.36
C LYS A 118 9.73 1.77 6.30
N ASP A 119 10.88 1.19 6.66
CA ASP A 119 10.97 -0.03 7.45
C ASP A 119 10.30 0.10 8.83
N GLY A 120 9.71 -1.00 9.32
CA GLY A 120 9.18 -1.12 10.66
C GLY A 120 7.90 -0.31 10.92
N CYS A 121 7.22 0.18 9.88
CA CYS A 121 6.02 0.98 10.03
C CYS A 121 4.78 0.12 10.32
N TRP A 122 3.86 0.70 11.08
CA TRP A 122 2.52 0.20 11.26
C TRP A 122 1.49 1.21 10.74
N ILE A 123 0.76 0.82 9.72
CA ILE A 123 -0.39 1.53 9.19
C ILE A 123 -1.61 0.91 9.87
N ALA A 124 -2.24 1.62 10.79
CA ALA A 124 -3.40 1.11 11.53
C ALA A 124 -4.65 1.07 10.62
N ALA A 125 -5.77 0.57 11.16
CA ALA A 125 -6.98 0.34 10.37
C ALA A 125 -7.53 1.62 9.72
N HIS A 126 -8.16 1.47 8.55
CA HIS A 126 -8.87 2.54 7.83
C HIS A 126 -8.01 3.75 7.46
N CYS A 127 -6.69 3.57 7.34
CA CYS A 127 -5.81 4.64 6.90
C CYS A 127 -5.83 4.81 5.39
N VAL A 128 -5.60 6.06 4.96
CA VAL A 128 -5.42 6.41 3.55
C VAL A 128 -4.03 6.98 3.34
N VAL A 129 -3.29 6.41 2.39
CA VAL A 129 -1.97 6.91 1.98
C VAL A 129 -2.07 7.45 0.55
N LEU A 130 -1.86 8.75 0.39
CA LEU A 130 -2.05 9.49 -0.86
C LEU A 130 -0.75 9.62 -1.68
N PRO A 131 -0.85 9.96 -2.97
CA PRO A 131 0.30 10.11 -3.85
C PRO A 131 1.35 11.08 -3.32
N GLY A 132 2.62 10.68 -3.38
CA GLY A 132 3.75 11.47 -2.90
C GLY A 132 4.02 11.37 -1.40
N ALA A 133 3.24 10.58 -0.66
CA ALA A 133 3.39 10.45 0.78
C ALA A 133 4.61 9.60 1.18
N VAL A 134 5.26 10.00 2.27
CA VAL A 134 6.34 9.24 2.90
C VAL A 134 6.02 9.03 4.37
N LEU A 135 5.96 7.77 4.82
CA LEU A 135 5.90 7.43 6.24
C LEU A 135 7.31 7.09 6.73
N PRO A 136 7.87 7.87 7.69
CA PRO A 136 9.21 7.63 8.22
C PRO A 136 9.34 6.28 8.93
N ALA A 137 10.56 5.76 9.01
CA ALA A 137 10.82 4.45 9.58
C ALA A 137 10.32 4.30 11.02
N ARG A 138 9.92 3.07 11.37
CA ARG A 138 9.47 2.67 12.72
C ARG A 138 8.32 3.51 13.28
N SER A 139 7.53 4.12 12.38
CA SER A 139 6.44 5.02 12.74
C SER A 139 5.07 4.34 12.64
N VAL A 140 4.12 4.90 13.37
CA VAL A 140 2.72 4.48 13.34
C VAL A 140 1.89 5.54 12.64
N LEU A 141 1.11 5.14 11.66
CA LEU A 141 -0.01 5.92 11.15
C LEU A 141 -1.27 5.44 11.87
N ALA A 142 -1.80 6.25 12.78
CA ALA A 142 -2.93 5.87 13.64
C ALA A 142 -4.21 5.68 12.84
N ALA A 143 -5.13 4.86 13.36
CA ALA A 143 -6.35 4.48 12.66
C ALA A 143 -7.15 5.68 12.15
N GLY A 144 -7.67 5.57 10.93
CA GLY A 144 -8.45 6.61 10.25
C GLY A 144 -7.63 7.81 9.74
N ALA A 145 -6.30 7.80 9.88
CA ALA A 145 -5.48 8.91 9.42
C ALA A 145 -5.30 8.94 7.90
N VAL A 146 -5.15 10.15 7.34
CA VAL A 146 -4.86 10.37 5.91
C VAL A 146 -3.45 10.96 5.77
N LEU A 147 -2.51 10.13 5.29
CA LEU A 147 -1.14 10.53 5.03
C LEU A 147 -1.03 11.19 3.66
N THR A 148 -0.53 12.42 3.64
CA THR A 148 -0.34 13.20 2.42
C THR A 148 1.14 13.48 2.17
N MET A 149 1.48 13.97 0.98
CA MET A 149 2.84 14.40 0.65
C MET A 149 3.32 15.63 1.43
N HIS A 150 2.43 16.30 2.15
CA HIS A 150 2.71 17.53 2.90
C HIS A 150 2.95 17.27 4.41
N LEU A 151 3.39 16.07 4.76
CA LEU A 151 3.79 15.78 6.14
C LEU A 151 4.96 16.70 6.53
N GLN A 152 4.70 17.61 7.49
CA GLN A 152 5.65 18.67 7.84
C GLN A 152 6.85 18.17 8.64
N GLU A 153 6.63 17.17 9.51
CA GLU A 153 7.67 16.61 10.38
C GLU A 153 7.92 15.15 10.02
N LEU A 154 9.04 14.88 9.36
CA LEU A 154 9.46 13.53 8.96
C LEU A 154 10.33 12.87 10.05
N CYS A 155 9.77 12.70 11.25
CA CYS A 155 10.45 12.04 12.36
C CYS A 155 10.30 10.52 12.30
N GLU A 156 11.39 9.79 12.46
CA GLU A 156 11.36 8.35 12.72
C GLU A 156 10.90 8.07 14.15
N ASP A 157 10.46 6.83 14.42
CA ASP A 157 9.95 6.39 15.73
C ASP A 157 8.79 7.26 16.25
N ALA A 158 7.88 7.65 15.37
CA ALA A 158 6.83 8.63 15.65
C ALA A 158 5.43 8.07 15.46
N ILE A 159 4.46 8.76 16.05
CA ILE A 159 3.02 8.54 15.86
C ILE A 159 2.46 9.73 15.09
N TYR A 160 1.79 9.40 13.98
CA TYR A 160 1.07 10.34 13.12
C TYR A 160 -0.41 10.04 13.13
N THR A 161 -1.26 11.06 13.21
CA THR A 161 -2.72 10.91 13.17
C THR A 161 -3.42 12.15 12.61
N GLY A 162 -4.67 12.00 12.23
CA GLY A 162 -5.54 13.07 11.74
C GLY A 162 -5.69 13.10 10.22
N ILE A 163 -6.49 14.06 9.75
CA ILE A 163 -6.80 14.33 8.33
C ILE A 163 -6.59 15.82 8.07
N PRO A 164 -5.45 16.22 7.43
CA PRO A 164 -4.28 15.39 7.10
C PRO A 164 -3.51 14.93 8.34
N ALA A 165 -2.74 13.84 8.20
CA ALA A 165 -1.92 13.31 9.27
C ALA A 165 -0.84 14.30 9.70
N LYS A 166 -0.66 14.43 11.01
CA LYS A 166 0.36 15.30 11.65
C LYS A 166 1.13 14.50 12.68
N PHE A 167 2.37 14.91 12.92
CA PHE A 167 3.18 14.41 14.04
C PHE A 167 2.49 14.69 15.37
N ILE A 168 2.41 13.72 16.25
CA ILE A 168 1.85 13.84 17.60
C ILE A 168 2.94 13.72 18.65
N LYS A 169 3.73 12.64 18.57
CA LYS A 169 4.81 12.38 19.52
C LYS A 169 5.75 11.31 18.99
N LYS A 170 6.93 11.22 19.56
CA LYS A 170 7.77 10.05 19.38
C LYS A 170 7.15 8.85 20.10
N ARG A 171 7.31 7.68 19.50
CA ARG A 171 7.03 6.41 20.15
C ARG A 171 8.17 6.15 21.14
N ILE A 172 7.84 5.90 22.38
CA ILE A 172 8.81 5.56 23.45
C ILE A 172 9.20 4.09 23.27
#